data_64686b424eea7fdd49a05a8743cc673e
#
_entry.id   64686b424eea7fdd49a05a8743cc673e
#
_cell.length_a   1.000
_cell.length_b   1.000
_cell.length_c   1.000
_cell.angle_alpha   90.00
_cell.angle_beta   90.00
_cell.angle_gamma   90.00
#
_symmetry.space_group_name_H-M   'P 1'
#
loop_
_entity.id
_entity.type
_entity.pdbx_description
1 polymer ?
#
loop_
_entity_poly.entity_id
_entity_poly.type
_entity_poly.pdbx_seq_one_letter_code
_entity_poly.pdbx_strand_id
1 'polypeptide(L)'
;MDFLKRLEKIMTRLRSPQGCPWDRRQTHRSLKPYLLEEAHETLEAIDSGNPDHLCEELGDLLLQVVFHAQLAKEKGRFNLQNVAKTIGDKLIRRHPHVFGKSSRKISDIHQKWEELKRQEKPERKSALDGLPLSLPALLRAQRMHEKIAKGIKPSSSASLEKNLERAWRIFQTSIKKKKGKTGQEKAAGEFLLLFTQLAQTKGLPAEMALRRASARHEKQFRKAETKPKKSLPQTG
;
A
#
# COMPACT_ATOMS: atom_id res chain seq x y z
N MET A 1 -25.53 16.25 -14.75
CA MET A 1 -25.66 16.28 -13.28
C MET A 1 -24.28 16.04 -12.69
N ASP A 2 -23.83 16.87 -11.72
CA ASP A 2 -22.51 16.69 -11.09
C ASP A 2 -22.64 15.66 -9.96
N PHE A 3 -22.28 14.41 -10.24
CA PHE A 3 -22.41 13.28 -9.29
C PHE A 3 -21.53 13.44 -8.05
N LEU A 4 -20.36 14.11 -8.15
CA LEU A 4 -19.54 14.40 -6.99
C LEU A 4 -20.22 15.39 -6.04
N LYS A 5 -20.84 16.43 -6.57
CA LYS A 5 -21.66 17.35 -5.77
C LYS A 5 -22.87 16.65 -5.15
N ARG A 6 -23.46 15.68 -5.86
CA ARG A 6 -24.56 14.87 -5.32
C ARG A 6 -24.06 14.04 -4.14
N LEU A 7 -22.92 13.38 -4.25
CA LEU A 7 -22.33 12.56 -3.19
C LEU A 7 -21.99 13.42 -1.95
N GLU A 8 -21.42 14.63 -2.16
CA GLU A 8 -21.15 15.59 -1.07
C GLU A 8 -22.44 16.01 -0.34
N LYS A 9 -23.53 16.26 -1.09
CA LYS A 9 -24.83 16.59 -0.49
C LYS A 9 -25.41 15.42 0.31
N ILE A 10 -25.28 14.18 -0.21
CA ILE A 10 -25.72 12.96 0.50
C ILE A 10 -24.95 12.85 1.83
N MET A 11 -23.63 12.96 1.83
CA MET A 11 -22.83 12.89 3.04
C MET A 11 -23.17 14.00 4.04
N THR A 12 -23.37 15.23 3.57
CA THR A 12 -23.84 16.34 4.41
C THR A 12 -25.19 16.01 5.07
N ARG A 13 -26.12 15.38 4.33
CA ARG A 13 -27.42 14.96 4.87
C ARG A 13 -27.30 13.84 5.89
N LEU A 14 -26.50 12.82 5.60
CA LEU A 14 -26.25 11.70 6.52
C LEU A 14 -25.68 12.18 7.86
N ARG A 15 -24.86 13.21 7.85
CA ARG A 15 -24.25 13.79 9.06
C ARG A 15 -25.03 14.93 9.70
N SER A 16 -26.16 15.35 9.12
CA SER A 16 -27.03 16.39 9.71
C SER A 16 -27.67 15.92 11.02
N PRO A 17 -28.23 16.81 11.86
CA PRO A 17 -28.92 16.46 13.09
C PRO A 17 -30.00 15.38 12.91
N GLN A 18 -30.71 15.39 11.78
CA GLN A 18 -31.74 14.41 11.41
C GLN A 18 -31.21 13.29 10.50
N GLY A 19 -29.90 13.19 10.33
CA GLY A 19 -29.25 12.17 9.53
C GLY A 19 -29.00 10.86 10.29
N CYS A 20 -28.06 10.06 9.79
CA CYS A 20 -27.72 8.77 10.36
C CYS A 20 -26.96 8.91 11.70
N PRO A 21 -27.44 8.32 12.80
CA PRO A 21 -26.75 8.40 14.09
C PRO A 21 -25.37 7.77 14.08
N TRP A 22 -25.15 6.75 13.24
CA TRP A 22 -23.84 6.11 13.11
C TRP A 22 -22.85 7.02 12.39
N ASP A 23 -23.21 7.58 11.22
CA ASP A 23 -22.36 8.50 10.46
C ASP A 23 -21.97 9.72 11.30
N ARG A 24 -22.89 10.26 12.06
CA ARG A 24 -22.67 11.43 12.93
C ARG A 24 -21.62 11.22 14.01
N ARG A 25 -21.48 9.99 14.51
CA ARG A 25 -20.48 9.62 15.54
C ARG A 25 -19.07 9.43 14.97
N GLN A 26 -18.95 9.28 13.65
CA GLN A 26 -17.66 9.01 13.05
C GLN A 26 -16.68 10.18 13.17
N THR A 27 -15.43 9.84 13.28
CA THR A 27 -14.27 10.73 13.33
C THR A 27 -13.21 10.27 12.34
N HIS A 28 -12.24 11.13 12.00
CA HIS A 28 -11.08 10.71 11.21
C HIS A 28 -10.39 9.45 11.77
N ARG A 29 -10.42 9.28 13.11
CA ARG A 29 -9.76 8.15 13.77
C ARG A 29 -10.58 6.86 13.66
N SER A 30 -11.89 6.95 13.85
CA SER A 30 -12.77 5.77 13.77
C SER A 30 -12.92 5.23 12.35
N LEU A 31 -12.71 6.06 11.33
CA LEU A 31 -12.76 5.66 9.92
C LEU A 31 -11.46 5.03 9.40
N LYS A 32 -10.37 5.04 10.18
CA LYS A 32 -9.10 4.43 9.72
C LYS A 32 -9.19 2.94 9.35
N PRO A 33 -9.90 2.07 10.12
CA PRO A 33 -10.08 0.69 9.73
C PRO A 33 -10.79 0.54 8.38
N TYR A 34 -11.89 1.26 8.17
CA TYR A 34 -12.65 1.21 6.93
C TYR A 34 -11.81 1.66 5.72
N LEU A 35 -11.08 2.78 5.83
CA LEU A 35 -10.18 3.21 4.75
C LEU A 35 -9.15 2.13 4.37
N LEU A 36 -8.68 1.35 5.34
CA LEU A 36 -7.76 0.24 5.09
C LEU A 36 -8.47 -0.94 4.42
N GLU A 37 -9.68 -1.27 4.87
CA GLU A 37 -10.55 -2.31 4.33
C GLU A 37 -10.87 -2.03 2.86
N GLU A 38 -11.45 -0.86 2.53
CA GLU A 38 -11.76 -0.46 1.16
C GLU A 38 -10.53 -0.47 0.24
N ALA A 39 -9.35 -0.07 0.77
CA ALA A 39 -8.12 -0.14 -0.01
C ALA A 39 -7.73 -1.59 -0.33
N HIS A 40 -7.99 -2.55 0.55
CA HIS A 40 -7.72 -3.95 0.31
C HIS A 40 -8.75 -4.61 -0.60
N GLU A 41 -10.03 -4.27 -0.48
CA GLU A 41 -11.11 -4.74 -1.34
C GLU A 41 -10.92 -4.22 -2.78
N THR A 42 -10.53 -2.94 -2.92
CA THR A 42 -10.11 -2.41 -4.24
C THR A 42 -8.96 -3.23 -4.86
N LEU A 43 -7.95 -3.65 -4.06
CA LEU A 43 -6.86 -4.49 -4.57
C LEU A 43 -7.36 -5.87 -5.01
N GLU A 44 -8.29 -6.46 -4.29
CA GLU A 44 -8.90 -7.74 -4.65
C GLU A 44 -9.76 -7.61 -5.92
N ALA A 45 -10.52 -6.54 -6.05
CA ALA A 45 -11.28 -6.23 -7.25
C ALA A 45 -10.38 -6.07 -8.48
N ILE A 46 -9.23 -5.41 -8.37
CA ILE A 46 -8.21 -5.32 -9.42
C ILE A 46 -7.69 -6.70 -9.80
N ASP A 47 -7.32 -7.53 -8.80
CA ASP A 47 -6.78 -8.87 -9.04
C ASP A 47 -7.85 -9.84 -9.60
N SER A 48 -9.15 -9.59 -9.35
CA SER A 48 -10.26 -10.37 -9.93
C SER A 48 -10.47 -10.12 -11.42
N GLY A 49 -10.09 -8.94 -11.92
CA GLY A 49 -10.33 -8.52 -13.31
C GLY A 49 -11.79 -8.22 -13.63
N ASN A 50 -12.69 -8.15 -12.62
CA ASN A 50 -14.11 -7.82 -12.82
C ASN A 50 -14.30 -6.28 -12.76
N PRO A 51 -14.69 -5.62 -13.88
CA PRO A 51 -14.82 -4.17 -13.93
C PRO A 51 -15.97 -3.63 -13.06
N ASP A 52 -17.07 -4.38 -12.90
CA ASP A 52 -18.21 -3.95 -12.10
C ASP A 52 -17.84 -3.94 -10.62
N HIS A 53 -17.19 -5.01 -10.15
CA HIS A 53 -16.65 -5.09 -8.79
C HIS A 53 -15.62 -3.98 -8.52
N LEU A 54 -14.70 -3.74 -9.46
CA LEU A 54 -13.74 -2.64 -9.33
C LEU A 54 -14.43 -1.26 -9.26
N CYS A 55 -15.52 -1.06 -10.01
CA CYS A 55 -16.29 0.18 -9.96
C CYS A 55 -16.94 0.40 -8.59
N GLU A 56 -17.48 -0.67 -7.99
CA GLU A 56 -18.06 -0.67 -6.64
C GLU A 56 -17.00 -0.28 -5.59
N GLU A 57 -15.89 -1.00 -5.53
CA GLU A 57 -14.83 -0.77 -4.55
C GLU A 57 -14.14 0.61 -4.68
N LEU A 58 -14.00 1.10 -5.91
CA LEU A 58 -13.55 2.48 -6.12
C LEU A 58 -14.57 3.51 -5.63
N GLY A 59 -15.86 3.18 -5.66
CA GLY A 59 -16.93 3.97 -5.08
C GLY A 59 -16.80 4.07 -3.56
N ASP A 60 -16.54 2.95 -2.89
CA ASP A 60 -16.38 2.88 -1.43
C ASP A 60 -15.09 3.57 -0.98
N LEU A 61 -14.01 3.40 -1.72
CA LEU A 61 -12.79 4.19 -1.49
C LEU A 61 -13.01 5.70 -1.68
N LEU A 62 -13.81 6.11 -2.68
CA LEU A 62 -14.21 7.51 -2.87
C LEU A 62 -15.10 8.00 -1.72
N LEU A 63 -15.99 7.16 -1.20
CA LEU A 63 -16.80 7.46 -0.02
C LEU A 63 -15.91 7.83 1.18
N GLN A 64 -14.82 7.10 1.43
CA GLN A 64 -13.87 7.44 2.50
C GLN A 64 -13.28 8.84 2.31
N VAL A 65 -12.93 9.22 1.08
CA VAL A 65 -12.41 10.56 0.78
C VAL A 65 -13.45 11.63 1.07
N VAL A 66 -14.69 11.43 0.61
CA VAL A 66 -15.80 12.38 0.81
C VAL A 66 -16.16 12.51 2.30
N PHE A 67 -16.17 11.38 3.02
CA PHE A 67 -16.45 11.36 4.45
C PHE A 67 -15.40 12.15 5.25
N HIS A 68 -14.13 11.91 4.98
CA HIS A 68 -13.04 12.65 5.61
C HIS A 68 -13.07 14.14 5.27
N ALA A 69 -13.43 14.51 4.03
CA ALA A 69 -13.58 15.89 3.61
C ALA A 69 -14.78 16.58 4.33
N GLN A 70 -15.88 15.86 4.52
CA GLN A 70 -17.05 16.36 5.26
C GLN A 70 -16.71 16.61 6.73
N LEU A 71 -16.00 15.67 7.40
CA LEU A 71 -15.53 15.84 8.77
C LEU A 71 -14.62 17.06 8.95
N ALA A 72 -13.79 17.34 7.96
CA ALA A 72 -12.93 18.52 7.97
C ALA A 72 -13.70 19.80 7.73
N LYS A 73 -14.69 19.78 6.83
CA LYS A 73 -15.60 20.90 6.53
C LYS A 73 -16.40 21.32 7.76
N GLU A 74 -16.92 20.36 8.53
CA GLU A 74 -17.66 20.62 9.78
C GLU A 74 -16.80 21.33 10.84
N LYS A 75 -15.49 21.19 10.75
CA LYS A 75 -14.50 21.86 11.62
C LYS A 75 -13.91 23.13 11.00
N GLY A 76 -14.44 23.60 9.87
CA GLY A 76 -13.94 24.79 9.18
C GLY A 76 -12.51 24.67 8.63
N ARG A 77 -11.98 23.44 8.42
CA ARG A 77 -10.58 23.22 8.02
C ARG A 77 -10.41 23.20 6.51
N PHE A 78 -11.07 22.28 5.83
CA PHE A 78 -11.07 22.11 4.37
C PHE A 78 -12.30 21.30 3.95
N ASN A 79 -12.61 21.29 2.67
CA ASN A 79 -13.71 20.55 2.06
C ASN A 79 -13.23 19.69 0.86
N LEU A 80 -14.14 18.98 0.21
CA LEU A 80 -13.83 18.12 -0.93
C LEU A 80 -13.20 18.89 -2.10
N GLN A 81 -13.63 20.14 -2.34
CA GLN A 81 -13.07 20.98 -3.40
C GLN A 81 -11.59 21.30 -3.13
N ASN A 82 -11.23 21.56 -1.86
CA ASN A 82 -9.84 21.77 -1.48
C ASN A 82 -8.99 20.51 -1.70
N VAL A 83 -9.54 19.32 -1.40
CA VAL A 83 -8.86 18.03 -1.67
C VAL A 83 -8.61 17.87 -3.16
N ALA A 84 -9.65 18.05 -3.99
CA ALA A 84 -9.55 17.94 -5.44
C ALA A 84 -8.58 18.98 -6.04
N LYS A 85 -8.66 20.24 -5.59
CA LYS A 85 -7.75 21.30 -6.01
C LYS A 85 -6.29 20.95 -5.66
N THR A 86 -6.05 20.53 -4.44
CA THR A 86 -4.69 20.20 -3.97
C THR A 86 -4.05 19.11 -4.80
N ILE A 87 -4.78 18.04 -5.12
CA ILE A 87 -4.23 16.97 -5.97
C ILE A 87 -4.10 17.43 -7.43
N GLY A 88 -5.04 18.19 -7.96
CA GLY A 88 -4.99 18.74 -9.31
C GLY A 88 -3.78 19.63 -9.52
N ASP A 89 -3.56 20.62 -8.66
CA ASP A 89 -2.41 21.53 -8.70
C ASP A 89 -1.09 20.76 -8.62
N LYS A 90 -1.03 19.74 -7.77
CA LYS A 90 0.13 18.87 -7.62
C LYS A 90 0.41 18.05 -8.88
N LEU A 91 -0.61 17.51 -9.54
CA LEU A 91 -0.47 16.77 -10.80
C LEU A 91 0.03 17.67 -11.92
N ILE A 92 -0.56 18.86 -12.08
CA ILE A 92 -0.12 19.85 -13.07
C ILE A 92 1.36 20.21 -12.86
N ARG A 93 1.73 20.56 -11.63
CA ARG A 93 3.11 20.95 -11.30
C ARG A 93 4.12 19.82 -11.55
N ARG A 94 3.75 18.57 -11.26
CA ARG A 94 4.63 17.40 -11.42
C ARG A 94 4.71 16.83 -12.83
N HIS A 95 3.85 17.31 -13.75
CA HIS A 95 3.83 16.89 -15.14
C HIS A 95 4.10 18.05 -16.11
N PRO A 96 5.23 18.80 -15.95
CA PRO A 96 5.51 19.93 -16.83
C PRO A 96 5.77 19.53 -18.28
N HIS A 97 5.97 18.24 -18.55
CA HIS A 97 6.05 17.66 -19.89
C HIS A 97 4.68 17.48 -20.56
N VAL A 98 3.58 17.56 -19.79
CA VAL A 98 2.19 17.51 -20.30
C VAL A 98 1.56 18.90 -20.29
N PHE A 99 1.70 19.62 -19.18
CA PHE A 99 1.04 20.91 -18.95
C PHE A 99 1.96 22.13 -19.20
N GLY A 100 3.23 21.91 -19.62
CA GLY A 100 4.23 22.93 -19.90
C GLY A 100 5.08 22.58 -21.12
N LYS A 101 6.34 23.07 -21.14
CA LYS A 101 7.28 22.92 -22.27
C LYS A 101 8.50 22.04 -21.93
N SER A 102 8.39 21.09 -21.00
CA SER A 102 9.50 20.22 -20.61
C SER A 102 9.69 19.01 -21.52
N SER A 103 10.88 18.41 -21.48
CA SER A 103 11.21 17.17 -22.20
C SER A 103 10.22 16.04 -21.90
N ARG A 104 9.89 15.24 -22.91
CA ARG A 104 9.04 14.03 -22.80
C ARG A 104 9.83 12.73 -22.71
N LYS A 105 11.17 12.78 -22.62
CA LYS A 105 11.98 11.57 -22.39
C LYS A 105 11.71 11.02 -20.99
N ILE A 106 11.51 9.72 -20.89
CA ILE A 106 11.13 9.04 -19.63
C ILE A 106 12.20 9.27 -18.54
N SER A 107 13.50 9.22 -18.90
CA SER A 107 14.61 9.50 -17.98
C SER A 107 14.49 10.88 -17.34
N ASP A 108 14.23 11.90 -18.15
CA ASP A 108 14.13 13.30 -17.73
C ASP A 108 12.89 13.53 -16.86
N ILE A 109 11.78 12.83 -17.19
CA ILE A 109 10.54 12.86 -16.42
C ILE A 109 10.77 12.35 -15.00
N HIS A 110 11.43 11.19 -14.84
CA HIS A 110 11.70 10.62 -13.54
C HIS A 110 12.62 11.50 -12.69
N GLN A 111 13.69 12.03 -13.29
CA GLN A 111 14.61 12.94 -12.59
C GLN A 111 13.88 14.20 -12.12
N LYS A 112 13.16 14.86 -13.03
CA LYS A 112 12.40 16.08 -12.73
C LYS A 112 11.33 15.87 -11.68
N TRP A 113 10.65 14.73 -11.70
CA TRP A 113 9.66 14.35 -10.70
C TRP A 113 10.26 14.29 -9.28
N GLU A 114 11.44 13.68 -9.13
CA GLU A 114 12.10 13.59 -7.83
C GLU A 114 12.67 14.96 -7.36
N GLU A 115 13.12 15.80 -8.29
CA GLU A 115 13.51 17.18 -7.98
C GLU A 115 12.33 17.99 -7.46
N LEU A 116 11.19 17.94 -8.15
CA LEU A 116 9.97 18.65 -7.75
C LEU A 116 9.46 18.15 -6.40
N LYS A 117 9.50 16.85 -6.14
CA LYS A 117 9.15 16.30 -4.81
C LYS A 117 10.05 16.79 -3.69
N ARG A 118 11.34 16.99 -3.94
CA ARG A 118 12.28 17.54 -2.95
C ARG A 118 11.97 19.01 -2.66
N GLN A 119 11.70 19.79 -3.69
CA GLN A 119 11.35 21.21 -3.56
C GLN A 119 10.04 21.42 -2.81
N GLU A 120 9.06 20.49 -2.94
CA GLU A 120 7.76 20.58 -2.24
C GLU A 120 7.86 20.34 -0.73
N LYS A 121 8.95 19.75 -0.25
CA LYS A 121 9.13 19.36 1.16
C LYS A 121 10.56 19.62 1.63
N PRO A 122 10.99 20.90 1.68
CA PRO A 122 12.33 21.27 2.07
C PRO A 122 12.66 20.92 3.53
N GLU A 123 11.65 20.75 4.36
CA GLU A 123 11.78 20.35 5.76
C GLU A 123 12.30 18.91 5.97
N ARG A 124 12.30 18.07 4.91
CA ARG A 124 12.79 16.69 4.99
C ARG A 124 14.31 16.64 5.02
N LYS A 125 14.85 16.11 6.11
CA LYS A 125 16.30 15.96 6.35
C LYS A 125 16.85 14.62 5.89
N SER A 126 16.00 13.58 5.87
CA SER A 126 16.37 12.23 5.46
C SER A 126 15.60 11.79 4.21
N ALA A 127 16.25 11.01 3.36
CA ALA A 127 15.57 10.34 2.25
C ALA A 127 14.39 9.47 2.73
N LEU A 128 14.43 8.98 3.97
CA LEU A 128 13.39 8.13 4.55
C LEU A 128 12.21 8.92 5.12
N ASP A 129 12.33 10.25 5.23
CA ASP A 129 11.25 11.08 5.75
C ASP A 129 9.98 10.95 4.91
N GLY A 130 8.83 10.87 5.62
CA GLY A 130 7.52 10.68 5.00
C GLY A 130 7.26 9.26 4.48
N LEU A 131 8.05 8.27 4.92
CA LEU A 131 7.70 6.86 4.75
C LEU A 131 6.77 6.43 5.90
N PRO A 132 5.48 6.12 5.63
CA PRO A 132 4.54 5.79 6.68
C PRO A 132 4.97 4.54 7.46
N LEU A 133 4.87 4.61 8.80
CA LEU A 133 5.15 3.47 9.66
C LEU A 133 4.08 2.37 9.58
N SER A 134 2.86 2.75 9.19
CA SER A 134 1.70 1.87 9.08
C SER A 134 1.65 1.04 7.79
N LEU A 135 2.59 1.20 6.87
CA LEU A 135 2.65 0.35 5.67
C LEU A 135 2.88 -1.12 6.05
N PRO A 136 2.33 -2.08 5.27
CA PRO A 136 2.70 -3.48 5.34
C PRO A 136 4.22 -3.65 5.31
N ALA A 137 4.76 -4.59 6.09
CA ALA A 137 6.19 -4.65 6.39
C ALA A 137 7.08 -4.81 5.14
N LEU A 138 6.69 -5.70 4.23
CA LEU A 138 7.46 -5.92 2.99
C LEU A 138 7.39 -4.70 2.07
N LEU A 139 6.21 -4.08 1.93
CA LEU A 139 6.05 -2.87 1.15
C LEU A 139 6.89 -1.72 1.73
N ARG A 140 6.87 -1.57 3.07
CA ARG A 140 7.66 -0.56 3.75
C ARG A 140 9.17 -0.77 3.53
N ALA A 141 9.65 -2.00 3.65
CA ALA A 141 11.04 -2.36 3.39
C ALA A 141 11.44 -2.05 1.93
N GLN A 142 10.62 -2.42 0.95
CA GLN A 142 10.87 -2.09 -0.46
C GLN A 142 10.92 -0.58 -0.70
N ARG A 143 9.96 0.19 -0.17
CA ARG A 143 9.97 1.65 -0.29
C ARG A 143 11.18 2.29 0.39
N MET A 144 11.65 1.72 1.48
CA MET A 144 12.89 2.14 2.14
C MET A 144 14.10 1.92 1.21
N HIS A 145 14.25 0.72 0.65
CA HIS A 145 15.35 0.42 -0.28
C HIS A 145 15.29 1.28 -1.56
N GLU A 146 14.10 1.50 -2.11
CA GLU A 146 13.91 2.40 -3.26
C GLU A 146 14.39 3.82 -2.96
N LYS A 147 14.09 4.35 -1.77
CA LYS A 147 14.51 5.68 -1.35
C LYS A 147 16.03 5.77 -1.09
N ILE A 148 16.61 4.75 -0.47
CA ILE A 148 18.04 4.66 -0.21
C ILE A 148 18.82 4.59 -1.52
N ALA A 149 18.37 3.78 -2.48
CA ALA A 149 19.01 3.61 -3.78
C ALA A 149 19.09 4.90 -4.63
N LYS A 150 18.22 5.88 -4.35
CA LYS A 150 18.26 7.20 -5.01
C LYS A 150 19.39 8.10 -4.48
N GLY A 151 19.89 7.84 -3.27
CA GLY A 151 20.95 8.65 -2.63
C GLY A 151 22.28 7.94 -2.47
N ILE A 152 22.30 6.62 -2.58
CA ILE A 152 23.50 5.79 -2.38
C ILE A 152 23.62 4.83 -3.57
N LYS A 153 24.83 4.65 -4.09
CA LYS A 153 25.09 3.72 -5.18
C LYS A 153 24.58 2.33 -4.79
N PRO A 154 23.65 1.75 -5.56
CA PRO A 154 23.07 0.44 -5.22
C PRO A 154 24.12 -0.67 -5.28
N SER A 155 24.05 -1.62 -4.36
CA SER A 155 24.83 -2.86 -4.43
C SER A 155 24.51 -3.62 -5.71
N SER A 156 25.49 -4.31 -6.28
CA SER A 156 25.23 -5.16 -7.45
C SER A 156 24.27 -6.29 -7.12
N SER A 157 23.47 -6.71 -8.09
CA SER A 157 22.52 -7.84 -7.91
C SER A 157 23.25 -9.10 -7.41
N ALA A 158 24.44 -9.40 -7.97
CA ALA A 158 25.24 -10.55 -7.55
C ALA A 158 25.69 -10.46 -6.07
N SER A 159 26.01 -9.27 -5.59
CA SER A 159 26.33 -9.05 -4.17
C SER A 159 25.11 -9.25 -3.26
N LEU A 160 23.94 -8.78 -3.69
CA LEU A 160 22.70 -8.97 -2.95
C LEU A 160 22.28 -10.43 -2.89
N GLU A 161 22.42 -11.16 -3.98
CA GLU A 161 22.15 -12.61 -4.05
C GLU A 161 23.02 -13.39 -3.05
N LYS A 162 24.34 -13.13 -3.03
CA LYS A 162 25.26 -13.73 -2.05
C LYS A 162 24.90 -13.38 -0.61
N ASN A 163 24.53 -12.13 -0.35
CA ASN A 163 24.13 -11.69 0.99
C ASN A 163 22.82 -12.37 1.42
N LEU A 164 21.88 -12.56 0.53
CA LEU A 164 20.61 -13.26 0.78
C LEU A 164 20.86 -14.73 1.12
N GLU A 165 21.71 -15.42 0.35
CA GLU A 165 22.11 -16.80 0.64
C GLU A 165 22.78 -16.92 2.03
N ARG A 166 23.67 -15.98 2.37
CA ARG A 166 24.30 -15.94 3.68
C ARG A 166 23.27 -15.75 4.80
N ALA A 167 22.33 -14.81 4.62
CA ALA A 167 21.27 -14.57 5.60
C ALA A 167 20.37 -15.81 5.78
N TRP A 168 20.04 -16.50 4.69
CA TRP A 168 19.31 -17.75 4.75
C TRP A 168 20.05 -18.83 5.56
N ARG A 169 21.35 -19.01 5.33
CA ARG A 169 22.19 -19.97 6.10
C ARG A 169 22.24 -19.61 7.59
N ILE A 170 22.33 -18.31 7.91
CA ILE A 170 22.31 -17.82 9.30
C ILE A 170 20.95 -18.14 9.95
N PHE A 171 19.85 -17.90 9.24
CA PHE A 171 18.50 -18.23 9.73
C PHE A 171 18.35 -19.73 9.97
N GLN A 172 18.71 -20.58 9.01
CA GLN A 172 18.69 -22.04 9.17
C GLN A 172 19.52 -22.50 10.39
N THR A 173 20.72 -21.93 10.56
CA THR A 173 21.61 -22.25 11.68
C THR A 173 21.01 -21.82 13.01
N SER A 174 20.30 -20.67 13.05
CA SER A 174 19.64 -20.18 14.25
C SER A 174 18.55 -21.12 14.75
N ILE A 175 17.82 -21.75 13.82
CA ILE A 175 16.81 -22.76 14.14
C ILE A 175 17.47 -24.05 14.63
N LYS A 176 18.45 -24.59 13.89
CA LYS A 176 19.14 -25.85 14.22
C LYS A 176 19.84 -25.79 15.58
N LYS A 177 20.51 -24.68 15.89
CA LYS A 177 21.22 -24.46 17.17
C LYS A 177 20.30 -24.03 18.32
N LYS A 178 18.98 -24.05 18.12
CA LYS A 178 17.97 -23.64 19.11
C LYS A 178 18.30 -22.29 19.78
N LYS A 179 18.84 -21.33 19.00
CA LYS A 179 19.00 -19.96 19.51
C LYS A 179 17.66 -19.47 20.04
N GLY A 180 17.66 -18.75 21.15
CA GLY A 180 16.42 -18.22 21.73
C GLY A 180 15.58 -17.44 20.71
N LYS A 181 14.27 -17.31 20.94
CA LYS A 181 13.29 -16.68 19.99
C LYS A 181 13.81 -15.39 19.37
N THR A 182 14.36 -14.49 20.17
CA THR A 182 14.92 -13.21 19.72
C THR A 182 16.03 -13.36 18.68
N GLY A 183 16.89 -14.39 18.82
CA GLY A 183 17.96 -14.67 17.87
C GLY A 183 17.45 -15.22 16.53
N GLN A 184 16.39 -16.01 16.58
CA GLN A 184 15.71 -16.54 15.39
C GLN A 184 14.93 -15.43 14.66
N GLU A 185 14.19 -14.59 15.40
CA GLU A 185 13.46 -13.43 14.85
C GLU A 185 14.40 -12.44 14.16
N LYS A 186 15.53 -12.13 14.77
CA LYS A 186 16.54 -11.26 14.14
C LYS A 186 17.04 -11.85 12.83
N ALA A 187 17.39 -13.13 12.80
CA ALA A 187 17.88 -13.78 11.59
C ALA A 187 16.80 -13.85 10.48
N ALA A 188 15.55 -14.13 10.84
CA ALA A 188 14.42 -14.09 9.92
C ALA A 188 14.20 -12.68 9.34
N GLY A 189 14.24 -11.66 10.21
CA GLY A 189 14.07 -10.26 9.80
C GLY A 189 15.14 -9.79 8.81
N GLU A 190 16.40 -10.13 9.05
CA GLU A 190 17.50 -9.82 8.12
C GLU A 190 17.33 -10.53 6.77
N PHE A 191 16.93 -11.78 6.77
CA PHE A 191 16.63 -12.51 5.54
C PHE A 191 15.51 -11.85 4.74
N LEU A 192 14.39 -11.53 5.39
CA LEU A 192 13.26 -10.87 4.75
C LEU A 192 13.62 -9.47 4.24
N LEU A 193 14.44 -8.72 4.96
CA LEU A 193 14.90 -7.41 4.54
C LEU A 193 15.75 -7.48 3.27
N LEU A 194 16.72 -8.40 3.22
CA LEU A 194 17.55 -8.63 2.03
C LEU A 194 16.76 -9.18 0.86
N PHE A 195 15.78 -10.05 1.13
CA PHE A 195 14.85 -10.53 0.11
C PHE A 195 14.08 -9.36 -0.53
N THR A 196 13.52 -8.45 0.28
CA THR A 196 12.80 -7.29 -0.26
C THR A 196 13.71 -6.33 -1.02
N GLN A 197 14.97 -6.21 -0.64
CA GLN A 197 15.97 -5.42 -1.37
C GLN A 197 16.23 -6.02 -2.75
N LEU A 198 16.47 -7.33 -2.83
CA LEU A 198 16.68 -8.03 -4.10
C LEU A 198 15.43 -7.96 -4.97
N ALA A 199 14.25 -8.21 -4.41
CA ALA A 199 12.98 -8.08 -5.12
C ALA A 199 12.80 -6.68 -5.73
N GLN A 200 13.14 -5.63 -4.98
CA GLN A 200 13.09 -4.26 -5.46
C GLN A 200 14.03 -4.03 -6.66
N THR A 201 15.26 -4.55 -6.64
CA THR A 201 16.20 -4.41 -7.76
C THR A 201 15.76 -5.14 -9.03
N LYS A 202 14.94 -6.18 -8.88
CA LYS A 202 14.34 -6.94 -9.99
C LYS A 202 12.96 -6.41 -10.40
N GLY A 203 12.48 -5.31 -9.82
CA GLY A 203 11.16 -4.75 -10.09
C GLY A 203 9.99 -5.62 -9.59
N LEU A 204 10.22 -6.54 -8.66
CA LEU A 204 9.20 -7.44 -8.13
C LEU A 204 8.52 -6.83 -6.90
N PRO A 205 7.19 -6.65 -6.88
CA PRO A 205 6.46 -6.13 -5.73
C PRO A 205 6.30 -7.22 -4.66
N ALA A 206 7.20 -7.29 -3.67
CA ALA A 206 7.28 -8.37 -2.69
C ALA A 206 5.99 -8.54 -1.88
N GLU A 207 5.36 -7.44 -1.44
CA GLU A 207 4.08 -7.48 -0.72
C GLU A 207 2.99 -8.14 -1.56
N MET A 208 2.81 -7.69 -2.82
CA MET A 208 1.80 -8.23 -3.73
C MET A 208 2.11 -9.68 -4.12
N ALA A 209 3.39 -10.03 -4.28
CA ALA A 209 3.80 -11.41 -4.55
C ALA A 209 3.42 -12.35 -3.40
N LEU A 210 3.63 -11.92 -2.15
CA LEU A 210 3.24 -12.70 -0.97
C LEU A 210 1.71 -12.80 -0.83
N ARG A 211 0.97 -11.70 -1.02
CA ARG A 211 -0.50 -11.71 -1.00
C ARG A 211 -1.07 -12.72 -2.00
N ARG A 212 -0.60 -12.67 -3.25
CA ARG A 212 -1.05 -13.63 -4.29
C ARG A 212 -0.66 -15.08 -3.98
N ALA A 213 0.52 -15.30 -3.37
CA ALA A 213 0.93 -16.63 -2.95
C ALA A 213 0.03 -17.15 -1.82
N SER A 214 -0.27 -16.33 -0.82
CA SER A 214 -1.17 -16.65 0.29
C SER A 214 -2.58 -16.96 -0.20
N ALA A 215 -3.14 -16.15 -1.10
CA ALA A 215 -4.47 -16.40 -1.69
C ALA A 215 -4.53 -17.73 -2.47
N ARG A 216 -3.45 -18.06 -3.23
CA ARG A 216 -3.36 -19.37 -3.91
C ARG A 216 -3.32 -20.52 -2.91
N HIS A 217 -2.56 -20.37 -1.83
CA HIS A 217 -2.46 -21.40 -0.78
C HIS A 217 -3.79 -21.61 -0.07
N GLU A 218 -4.47 -20.52 0.28
CA GLU A 218 -5.82 -20.58 0.87
C GLU A 218 -6.81 -21.28 -0.06
N LYS A 219 -6.83 -20.93 -1.34
CA LYS A 219 -7.69 -21.59 -2.34
C LYS A 219 -7.41 -23.09 -2.46
N GLN A 220 -6.14 -23.51 -2.38
CA GLN A 220 -5.76 -24.91 -2.39
C GLN A 220 -6.25 -25.64 -1.12
N PHE A 221 -6.11 -25.00 0.03
CA PHE A 221 -6.57 -25.54 1.31
C PHE A 221 -8.08 -25.74 1.33
N ARG A 222 -8.86 -24.70 0.95
CA ARG A 222 -10.32 -24.79 0.85
C ARG A 222 -10.80 -25.91 -0.10
N LYS A 223 -10.09 -26.11 -1.23
CA LYS A 223 -10.38 -27.22 -2.14
C LYS A 223 -10.06 -28.59 -1.52
N ALA A 224 -9.07 -28.68 -0.64
CA ALA A 224 -8.75 -29.92 0.05
C ALA A 224 -9.78 -30.24 1.14
N GLU A 225 -10.30 -29.24 1.85
CA GLU A 225 -11.35 -29.40 2.87
C GLU A 225 -12.67 -29.92 2.27
N THR A 226 -13.01 -29.49 1.05
CA THR A 226 -14.27 -29.89 0.37
C THR A 226 -14.20 -31.30 -0.23
N LYS A 227 -13.01 -31.95 -0.28
CA LYS A 227 -12.91 -33.35 -0.71
C LYS A 227 -13.44 -34.27 0.40
N PRO A 228 -14.40 -35.19 0.11
CA PRO A 228 -14.89 -36.14 1.11
C PRO A 228 -13.69 -36.93 1.67
N LYS A 229 -13.55 -36.97 2.99
CA LYS A 229 -12.58 -37.86 3.65
C LYS A 229 -12.88 -39.28 3.16
N LYS A 230 -11.93 -39.90 2.45
CA LYS A 230 -12.02 -41.33 2.14
C LYS A 230 -12.25 -42.05 3.46
N SER A 231 -13.43 -42.69 3.60
CA SER A 231 -13.71 -43.58 4.72
C SER A 231 -12.58 -44.60 4.81
N LEU A 232 -11.92 -44.65 5.96
CA LEU A 232 -10.97 -45.73 6.26
C LEU A 232 -11.76 -47.06 6.10
N PRO A 233 -11.19 -48.07 5.41
CA PRO A 233 -11.81 -49.36 5.36
C PRO A 233 -11.97 -49.86 6.79
N GLN A 234 -13.22 -50.19 7.15
CA GLN A 234 -13.49 -50.90 8.39
C GLN A 234 -12.84 -52.31 8.21
N THR A 235 -11.72 -52.53 8.91
CA THR A 235 -11.16 -53.85 9.08
C THR A 235 -12.11 -54.63 9.97
N GLY A 236 -12.88 -55.56 9.36
CA GLY A 236 -13.64 -56.58 10.05
C GLY A 236 -12.71 -57.63 10.67
#